data_8951b8dfe6158367c861bf46e995cc29
#
_entry.id   8951b8dfe6158367c861bf46e995cc29
#
_cell.length_a   1.000
_cell.length_b   1.000
_cell.length_c   1.000
_cell.angle_alpha   90.00
_cell.angle_beta   90.00
_cell.angle_gamma   90.00
#
_symmetry.space_group_name_H-M   'P 1'
#
loop_
_entity.id
_entity.type
_entity.pdbx_description
1 polymer ?
#
loop_
_entity_poly.entity_id
_entity_poly.type
_entity_poly.pdbx_seq_one_letter_code
_entity_poly.pdbx_strand_id
1 'polypeptide(L)'
;MDDRMDHPSFIKKRYACNIMQATGLGEIKVKVVSARDFELKRENDYGTPEQNEVVKAIVRDIRSEGDAALLRHTEQLDRVRLTAGQLRVTDEELKAAYDHVEPSFVKAIQAAADNIRAFHVKQKRNSWMDLQPDGSILGQIIRPLKRVGVYVPGGKAAYPSSVLMNVIPAQVAGVPEIVMVTPPATGGKDGINPYILVAAAEAGVTEIYRVGGAQAIAALAYGTETISPVDKICGPGNIYVALAKREVYGAVNIDSLAGPSEIAVLADEHADASYIAADLLSQAEHDEMASAILVTPSQKLGEAVAAEVERQLELLPRRDIARASVDSYGAVIVTESLREGIEVINRLAPEHLEIVTEEPMAIVGQIENAGAIFLGPYSSEPVGDYFAGPNHIIPTNGTARFASPVDLDDFIKKSSLIYYSKEALLRDGEQIMELARREGLEGHARAIEIRLEQER
;
A
#
# COMPACT_ATOMS: atom_id res chain seq x y z
N MET A 1 37.25 6.57 -49.60
CA MET A 1 36.52 5.39 -49.14
C MET A 1 36.17 5.65 -47.67
N ASP A 2 34.90 5.88 -47.45
CA ASP A 2 34.38 6.50 -46.23
C ASP A 2 33.92 5.38 -45.25
N ASP A 3 34.69 5.20 -44.19
CA ASP A 3 34.59 4.10 -43.24
C ASP A 3 33.74 4.52 -42.02
N ARG A 4 32.57 5.15 -42.28
CA ARG A 4 31.67 5.70 -41.23
C ARG A 4 30.26 5.10 -41.22
N MET A 5 30.04 3.91 -41.77
CA MET A 5 28.69 3.33 -41.90
C MET A 5 28.28 2.26 -40.88
N ASP A 6 29.13 1.92 -39.92
CA ASP A 6 28.82 0.84 -38.93
C ASP A 6 28.85 1.29 -37.46
N HIS A 7 28.25 2.45 -37.15
CA HIS A 7 28.07 2.81 -35.75
C HIS A 7 26.64 2.40 -35.27
N PRO A 8 26.47 1.67 -34.15
CA PRO A 8 25.16 1.19 -33.66
C PRO A 8 24.08 2.25 -33.52
N SER A 9 24.47 3.53 -33.35
CA SER A 9 23.53 4.66 -33.25
C SER A 9 22.85 5.00 -34.58
N PHE A 10 23.43 4.65 -35.72
CA PHE A 10 22.85 4.92 -37.06
C PHE A 10 21.79 3.88 -37.43
N ILE A 11 21.97 2.64 -36.98
CA ILE A 11 21.00 1.56 -37.21
C ILE A 11 19.75 1.84 -36.35
N LYS A 12 19.89 2.25 -35.08
CA LYS A 12 18.77 2.62 -34.20
C LYS A 12 17.90 3.76 -34.79
N LYS A 13 18.51 4.80 -35.36
CA LYS A 13 17.76 5.91 -36.01
C LYS A 13 17.01 5.49 -37.28
N ARG A 14 17.53 4.53 -38.04
CA ARG A 14 16.90 4.07 -39.27
C ARG A 14 15.69 3.16 -39.02
N TYR A 15 15.71 2.34 -37.95
CA TYR A 15 14.57 1.50 -37.55
C TYR A 15 13.44 2.34 -36.98
N ALA A 16 13.72 3.31 -36.10
CA ALA A 16 12.71 4.24 -35.58
C ALA A 16 12.04 5.03 -36.73
N CYS A 17 12.81 5.49 -37.69
CA CYS A 17 12.29 6.25 -38.84
C CYS A 17 11.40 5.41 -39.78
N ASN A 18 11.64 4.10 -39.91
CA ASN A 18 10.82 3.22 -40.74
C ASN A 18 9.46 2.87 -40.10
N ILE A 19 9.39 2.76 -38.78
CA ILE A 19 8.13 2.54 -38.06
C ILE A 19 7.26 3.81 -38.11
N MET A 20 7.85 4.99 -37.95
CA MET A 20 7.16 6.28 -38.06
C MET A 20 6.45 6.50 -39.40
N GLN A 21 7.04 6.00 -40.49
CA GLN A 21 6.43 6.12 -41.83
C GLN A 21 5.28 5.13 -42.09
N ALA A 22 5.22 4.03 -41.34
CA ALA A 22 4.19 2.99 -41.49
C ALA A 22 2.93 3.22 -40.66
N THR A 23 3.00 3.96 -39.52
CA THR A 23 1.90 4.06 -38.57
C THR A 23 1.25 5.45 -38.46
N GLY A 24 1.85 6.50 -39.03
CA GLY A 24 1.34 7.88 -38.92
C GLY A 24 1.32 8.44 -37.49
N LEU A 25 1.95 7.76 -36.52
CA LEU A 25 2.07 8.15 -35.12
C LEU A 25 3.24 9.16 -34.98
N GLY A 26 3.09 10.07 -34.02
CA GLY A 26 4.15 11.00 -33.59
C GLY A 26 5.41 10.28 -33.08
N GLU A 27 6.40 11.03 -32.66
CA GLU A 27 7.66 10.47 -32.12
C GLU A 27 7.38 9.58 -30.90
N ILE A 28 7.79 8.30 -30.95
CA ILE A 28 7.66 7.36 -29.80
C ILE A 28 8.56 7.87 -28.67
N LYS A 29 7.97 8.21 -27.53
CA LYS A 29 8.66 8.79 -26.39
C LYS A 29 9.00 7.77 -25.30
N VAL A 30 8.28 6.64 -25.26
CA VAL A 30 8.56 5.55 -24.31
C VAL A 30 9.98 5.03 -24.51
N LYS A 31 10.75 4.99 -23.45
CA LYS A 31 12.17 4.58 -23.50
C LYS A 31 12.27 3.07 -23.67
N VAL A 32 12.80 2.60 -24.79
CA VAL A 32 13.18 1.20 -24.98
C VAL A 32 14.69 1.07 -24.73
N VAL A 33 15.07 0.36 -23.67
CA VAL A 33 16.46 0.26 -23.21
C VAL A 33 16.84 -1.20 -22.94
N SER A 34 18.15 -1.52 -22.98
CA SER A 34 18.62 -2.82 -22.51
C SER A 34 18.60 -2.88 -20.97
N ALA A 35 18.55 -4.08 -20.39
CA ALA A 35 18.63 -4.27 -18.94
C ALA A 35 19.92 -3.68 -18.33
N ARG A 36 21.01 -3.61 -19.12
CA ARG A 36 22.31 -3.05 -18.70
C ARG A 36 22.33 -1.53 -18.66
N ASP A 37 21.53 -0.89 -19.51
CA ASP A 37 21.48 0.57 -19.65
C ASP A 37 20.34 1.19 -18.81
N PHE A 38 19.54 0.36 -18.18
CA PHE A 38 18.41 0.81 -17.34
C PHE A 38 18.88 1.24 -15.96
N GLU A 39 18.59 2.47 -15.61
CA GLU A 39 18.78 3.02 -14.26
C GLU A 39 17.41 3.23 -13.59
N LEU A 40 17.21 2.56 -12.48
CA LEU A 40 16.00 2.70 -11.68
C LEU A 40 16.01 4.07 -10.98
N LYS A 41 15.02 4.89 -11.32
CA LYS A 41 14.81 6.16 -10.65
C LYS A 41 13.79 5.96 -9.53
N ARG A 42 14.25 6.00 -8.30
CA ARG A 42 13.41 6.05 -7.10
C ARG A 42 13.92 7.16 -6.20
N GLU A 43 13.03 8.04 -5.81
CA GLU A 43 13.32 9.01 -4.76
C GLU A 43 13.03 8.35 -3.42
N ASN A 44 14.10 8.06 -2.66
CA ASN A 44 13.98 7.48 -1.31
C ASN A 44 13.66 8.54 -0.25
N ASP A 45 13.70 9.82 -0.60
CA ASP A 45 13.39 10.91 0.31
C ASP A 45 11.89 11.23 0.26
N TYR A 46 11.20 10.87 1.32
CA TYR A 46 9.81 11.24 1.51
C TYR A 46 9.70 12.74 1.82
N GLY A 47 9.35 13.54 0.81
CA GLY A 47 9.06 14.97 0.92
C GLY A 47 10.28 15.88 1.10
N THR A 48 10.06 17.18 0.88
CA THR A 48 11.08 18.19 1.06
C THR A 48 11.26 18.61 2.54
N PRO A 49 12.38 19.25 2.92
CA PRO A 49 12.56 19.80 4.27
C PRO A 49 11.40 20.72 4.69
N GLU A 50 10.90 21.56 3.78
CA GLU A 50 9.79 22.47 4.03
C GLU A 50 8.49 21.73 4.34
N GLN A 51 8.16 20.68 3.56
CA GLN A 51 7.00 19.83 3.81
C GLN A 51 7.09 19.14 5.16
N ASN A 52 8.28 18.66 5.53
CA ASN A 52 8.53 18.05 6.83
C ASN A 52 8.26 19.03 7.99
N GLU A 53 8.76 20.26 7.90
CA GLU A 53 8.54 21.27 8.95
C GLU A 53 7.06 21.68 9.06
N VAL A 54 6.35 21.79 7.95
CA VAL A 54 4.89 22.02 7.94
C VAL A 54 4.16 20.92 8.68
N VAL A 55 4.47 19.64 8.37
CA VAL A 55 3.83 18.50 9.03
C VAL A 55 4.12 18.44 10.52
N LYS A 56 5.37 18.65 10.93
CA LYS A 56 5.74 18.71 12.36
C LYS A 56 4.99 19.81 13.11
N ALA A 57 4.82 20.98 12.47
CA ALA A 57 4.04 22.06 13.06
C ALA A 57 2.57 21.67 13.25
N ILE A 58 1.93 21.08 12.22
CA ILE A 58 0.55 20.60 12.32
C ILE A 58 0.40 19.54 13.42
N VAL A 59 1.28 18.55 13.46
CA VAL A 59 1.25 17.49 14.47
C VAL A 59 1.38 18.06 15.89
N ARG A 60 2.32 18.99 16.10
CA ARG A 60 2.51 19.68 17.38
C ARG A 60 1.26 20.46 17.79
N ASP A 61 0.67 21.22 16.86
CA ASP A 61 -0.51 22.05 17.14
C ASP A 61 -1.70 21.18 17.55
N ILE A 62 -1.98 20.09 16.81
CA ILE A 62 -3.05 19.14 17.15
C ILE A 62 -2.82 18.54 18.54
N ARG A 63 -1.60 18.10 18.83
CA ARG A 63 -1.27 17.50 20.12
C ARG A 63 -1.45 18.47 21.30
N SER A 64 -1.27 19.77 21.09
CA SER A 64 -1.36 20.77 22.17
C SER A 64 -2.71 21.46 22.28
N GLU A 65 -3.47 21.60 21.18
CA GLU A 65 -4.68 22.41 21.11
C GLU A 65 -5.94 21.62 20.71
N GLY A 66 -5.81 20.30 20.40
CA GLY A 66 -6.95 19.42 20.11
C GLY A 66 -7.84 19.90 18.96
N ASP A 67 -9.15 19.92 19.19
CA ASP A 67 -10.16 20.32 18.20
C ASP A 67 -9.95 21.77 17.68
N ALA A 68 -9.44 22.66 18.50
CA ALA A 68 -9.20 24.04 18.06
C ALA A 68 -8.17 24.11 16.93
N ALA A 69 -7.08 23.35 17.03
CA ALA A 69 -6.09 23.24 15.95
C ALA A 69 -6.66 22.45 14.76
N LEU A 70 -7.41 21.38 15.02
CA LEU A 70 -7.98 20.54 13.96
C LEU A 70 -8.91 21.35 13.05
N LEU A 71 -9.81 22.14 13.63
CA LEU A 71 -10.73 23.01 12.90
C LEU A 71 -10.00 24.12 12.14
N ARG A 72 -9.00 24.75 12.77
CA ARG A 72 -8.16 25.77 12.14
C ARG A 72 -7.41 25.23 10.92
N HIS A 73 -6.75 24.10 11.04
CA HIS A 73 -6.03 23.49 9.91
C HIS A 73 -6.97 22.99 8.83
N THR A 74 -8.15 22.45 9.17
CA THR A 74 -9.19 22.07 8.19
C THR A 74 -9.68 23.28 7.41
N GLU A 75 -9.97 24.41 8.07
CA GLU A 75 -10.36 25.66 7.40
C GLU A 75 -9.26 26.17 6.45
N GLN A 76 -8.00 26.11 6.86
CA GLN A 76 -6.88 26.60 6.06
C GLN A 76 -6.52 25.71 4.87
N LEU A 77 -6.52 24.39 5.06
CA LEU A 77 -6.02 23.42 4.08
C LEU A 77 -7.13 22.87 3.18
N ASP A 78 -8.28 22.53 3.76
CA ASP A 78 -9.44 21.99 3.04
C ASP A 78 -10.42 23.09 2.59
N ARG A 79 -10.23 24.35 3.09
CA ARG A 79 -11.08 25.52 2.77
C ARG A 79 -12.55 25.33 3.16
N VAL A 80 -12.77 24.57 4.21
CA VAL A 80 -14.11 24.30 4.76
C VAL A 80 -14.11 24.69 6.23
N ARG A 81 -15.04 25.55 6.62
CA ARG A 81 -15.22 25.98 8.00
C ARG A 81 -16.24 25.08 8.69
N LEU A 82 -15.79 24.35 9.68
CA LEU A 82 -16.59 23.41 10.48
C LEU A 82 -16.63 23.84 11.94
N THR A 83 -17.64 23.37 12.64
CA THR A 83 -17.69 23.34 14.10
C THR A 83 -17.33 21.94 14.59
N ALA A 84 -16.98 21.76 15.86
CA ALA A 84 -16.69 20.44 16.44
C ALA A 84 -17.85 19.45 16.24
N GLY A 85 -19.10 19.90 16.37
CA GLY A 85 -20.29 19.07 16.13
C GLY A 85 -20.48 18.62 14.68
N GLN A 86 -19.84 19.29 13.72
CA GLN A 86 -19.90 18.95 12.30
C GLN A 86 -18.74 18.05 11.85
N LEU A 87 -17.73 17.81 12.70
CA LEU A 87 -16.62 16.91 12.35
C LEU A 87 -17.10 15.49 12.08
N ARG A 88 -18.02 14.98 12.89
CA ARG A 88 -18.58 13.64 12.72
C ARG A 88 -19.71 13.63 11.72
N VAL A 89 -19.70 12.62 10.85
CA VAL A 89 -20.81 12.32 9.93
C VAL A 89 -21.96 11.71 10.71
N THR A 90 -23.19 12.16 10.45
CA THR A 90 -24.39 11.65 11.11
C THR A 90 -24.97 10.43 10.39
N ASP A 91 -25.81 9.67 11.08
CA ASP A 91 -26.52 8.53 10.49
C ASP A 91 -27.48 8.96 9.38
N GLU A 92 -28.03 10.18 9.48
CA GLU A 92 -28.89 10.79 8.45
C GLU A 92 -28.09 11.07 7.17
N GLU A 93 -26.89 11.63 7.30
CA GLU A 93 -25.99 11.87 6.16
C GLU A 93 -25.58 10.56 5.49
N LEU A 94 -25.27 9.50 6.27
CA LEU A 94 -24.99 8.18 5.74
C LEU A 94 -26.17 7.61 4.95
N LYS A 95 -27.39 7.73 5.47
CA LYS A 95 -28.60 7.27 4.78
C LYS A 95 -28.86 8.09 3.51
N ALA A 96 -28.75 9.41 3.59
CA ALA A 96 -28.95 10.28 2.44
C ALA A 96 -27.94 10.06 1.32
N ALA A 97 -26.74 9.52 1.61
CA ALA A 97 -25.74 9.22 0.59
C ALA A 97 -26.24 8.21 -0.46
N TYR A 98 -27.12 7.28 -0.07
CA TYR A 98 -27.69 6.29 -0.99
C TYR A 98 -28.58 6.92 -2.08
N ASP A 99 -29.18 8.07 -1.83
CA ASP A 99 -29.99 8.79 -2.81
C ASP A 99 -29.15 9.42 -3.94
N HIS A 100 -27.83 9.43 -3.76
CA HIS A 100 -26.86 10.05 -4.66
C HIS A 100 -25.95 9.08 -5.39
N VAL A 101 -26.21 7.76 -5.29
CA VAL A 101 -25.43 6.70 -5.97
C VAL A 101 -26.36 5.75 -6.72
N GLU A 102 -25.88 5.17 -7.80
CA GLU A 102 -26.62 4.21 -8.60
C GLU A 102 -26.73 2.85 -7.87
N PRO A 103 -27.88 2.15 -7.97
CA PRO A 103 -28.03 0.80 -7.39
C PRO A 103 -27.03 -0.22 -7.92
N SER A 104 -26.50 -0.02 -9.14
CA SER A 104 -25.44 -0.85 -9.71
C SER A 104 -24.12 -0.72 -8.95
N PHE A 105 -23.78 0.49 -8.49
CA PHE A 105 -22.62 0.73 -7.65
C PHE A 105 -22.73 0.00 -6.30
N VAL A 106 -23.90 0.09 -5.64
CA VAL A 106 -24.13 -0.60 -4.36
C VAL A 106 -23.90 -2.11 -4.51
N LYS A 107 -24.46 -2.72 -5.58
CA LYS A 107 -24.25 -4.13 -5.87
C LYS A 107 -22.79 -4.48 -6.11
N ALA A 108 -22.06 -3.64 -6.85
CA ALA A 108 -20.64 -3.85 -7.13
C ALA A 108 -19.80 -3.79 -5.84
N ILE A 109 -20.05 -2.79 -4.97
CA ILE A 109 -19.36 -2.65 -3.68
C ILE A 109 -19.66 -3.83 -2.75
N GLN A 110 -20.90 -4.31 -2.68
CA GLN A 110 -21.27 -5.49 -1.89
C GLN A 110 -20.54 -6.74 -2.37
N ALA A 111 -20.53 -6.99 -3.69
CA ALA A 111 -19.82 -8.14 -4.26
C ALA A 111 -18.31 -8.07 -4.04
N ALA A 112 -17.70 -6.88 -4.19
CA ALA A 112 -16.29 -6.68 -3.88
C ALA A 112 -16.00 -6.93 -2.39
N ALA A 113 -16.85 -6.42 -1.50
CA ALA A 113 -16.72 -6.63 -0.05
C ALA A 113 -16.76 -8.13 0.33
N ASP A 114 -17.64 -8.91 -0.31
CA ASP A 114 -17.72 -10.35 -0.09
C ASP A 114 -16.45 -11.08 -0.54
N ASN A 115 -15.90 -10.73 -1.70
CA ASN A 115 -14.64 -11.29 -2.20
C ASN A 115 -13.46 -10.96 -1.27
N ILE A 116 -13.33 -9.71 -0.84
CA ILE A 116 -12.28 -9.25 0.08
C ILE A 116 -12.40 -10.01 1.40
N ARG A 117 -13.61 -10.15 1.94
CA ARG A 117 -13.86 -10.90 3.17
C ARG A 117 -13.49 -12.37 3.02
N ALA A 118 -13.90 -13.01 1.92
CA ALA A 118 -13.61 -14.41 1.64
C ALA A 118 -12.11 -14.68 1.53
N PHE A 119 -11.34 -13.74 0.96
CA PHE A 119 -9.89 -13.83 0.89
C PHE A 119 -9.26 -13.70 2.29
N HIS A 120 -9.58 -12.64 3.01
CA HIS A 120 -8.96 -12.32 4.29
C HIS A 120 -9.31 -13.31 5.42
N VAL A 121 -10.49 -13.95 5.37
CA VAL A 121 -10.83 -15.02 6.35
C VAL A 121 -9.82 -16.16 6.35
N LYS A 122 -9.18 -16.45 5.21
CA LYS A 122 -8.15 -17.49 5.09
C LYS A 122 -6.84 -17.15 5.82
N GLN A 123 -6.62 -15.88 6.14
CA GLN A 123 -5.42 -15.39 6.85
C GLN A 123 -5.54 -15.47 8.37
N LYS A 124 -6.70 -15.87 8.92
CA LYS A 124 -6.93 -15.96 10.36
C LYS A 124 -5.93 -16.88 11.03
N ARG A 125 -5.37 -16.39 12.14
CA ARG A 125 -4.47 -17.14 13.02
C ARG A 125 -5.12 -17.36 14.38
N ASN A 126 -4.85 -18.51 14.99
CA ASN A 126 -5.32 -18.85 16.31
C ASN A 126 -4.21 -18.71 17.35
N SER A 127 -4.56 -18.36 18.59
CA SER A 127 -3.67 -18.55 19.73
C SER A 127 -3.33 -20.03 19.86
N TRP A 128 -2.12 -20.31 20.33
CA TRP A 128 -1.66 -21.68 20.54
C TRP A 128 -0.91 -21.82 21.86
N MET A 129 -0.96 -22.99 22.44
CA MET A 129 -0.27 -23.39 23.67
C MET A 129 0.29 -24.79 23.48
N ASP A 130 1.54 -24.97 23.85
CA ASP A 130 2.26 -26.23 23.80
C ASP A 130 2.65 -26.66 25.21
N LEU A 131 2.14 -27.84 25.63
CA LEU A 131 2.40 -28.42 26.94
C LEU A 131 3.69 -29.26 26.88
N GLN A 132 4.68 -28.88 27.64
CA GLN A 132 5.96 -29.58 27.76
C GLN A 132 5.86 -30.80 28.66
N PRO A 133 6.75 -31.80 28.54
CA PRO A 133 6.76 -33.00 29.41
C PRO A 133 6.89 -32.71 30.91
N ASP A 134 7.55 -31.61 31.26
CA ASP A 134 7.73 -31.13 32.63
C ASP A 134 6.55 -30.30 33.18
N GLY A 135 5.45 -30.22 32.45
CA GLY A 135 4.26 -29.45 32.80
C GLY A 135 4.34 -27.96 32.52
N SER A 136 5.44 -27.46 31.94
CA SER A 136 5.52 -26.08 31.45
C SER A 136 4.64 -25.89 30.23
N ILE A 137 4.13 -24.66 30.04
CA ILE A 137 3.33 -24.28 28.87
C ILE A 137 3.99 -23.09 28.20
N LEU A 138 4.33 -23.24 26.92
CA LEU A 138 4.77 -22.15 26.07
C LEU A 138 3.71 -21.88 25.01
N GLY A 139 3.49 -20.61 24.66
CA GLY A 139 2.46 -20.31 23.69
C GLY A 139 2.48 -18.90 23.18
N GLN A 140 1.52 -18.60 22.34
CA GLN A 140 1.29 -17.26 21.81
C GLN A 140 -0.21 -16.94 21.87
N ILE A 141 -0.52 -15.79 22.47
CA ILE A 141 -1.88 -15.26 22.52
C ILE A 141 -2.02 -14.21 21.43
N ILE A 142 -2.96 -14.43 20.52
CA ILE A 142 -3.29 -13.52 19.42
C ILE A 142 -4.57 -12.78 19.79
N ARG A 143 -4.52 -11.44 19.69
CA ARG A 143 -5.66 -10.56 19.96
C ARG A 143 -5.75 -9.47 18.92
N PRO A 144 -6.97 -9.04 18.52
CA PRO A 144 -7.13 -7.86 17.69
C PRO A 144 -6.63 -6.60 18.43
N LEU A 145 -6.28 -5.58 17.66
CA LEU A 145 -6.15 -4.22 18.15
C LEU A 145 -7.53 -3.75 18.67
N LYS A 146 -7.52 -2.79 19.58
CA LYS A 146 -8.79 -2.31 20.17
C LYS A 146 -9.48 -1.30 19.24
N ARG A 147 -8.72 -0.35 18.68
CA ARG A 147 -9.25 0.72 17.86
C ARG A 147 -8.30 1.04 16.72
N VAL A 148 -8.81 1.13 15.51
CA VAL A 148 -8.03 1.37 14.28
C VAL A 148 -8.60 2.56 13.52
N GLY A 149 -7.72 3.45 13.07
CA GLY A 149 -8.04 4.57 12.21
C GLY A 149 -7.78 4.24 10.74
N VAL A 150 -8.75 4.51 9.89
CA VAL A 150 -8.67 4.32 8.44
C VAL A 150 -8.69 5.69 7.77
N TYR A 151 -7.61 6.01 7.07
CA TYR A 151 -7.55 7.20 6.23
C TYR A 151 -7.99 6.87 4.81
N VAL A 152 -9.01 7.54 4.32
CA VAL A 152 -9.50 7.40 2.94
C VAL A 152 -9.26 8.71 2.20
N PRO A 153 -8.49 8.71 1.11
CA PRO A 153 -8.28 9.91 0.32
C PRO A 153 -9.58 10.45 -0.25
N GLY A 154 -9.72 11.77 -0.23
CA GLY A 154 -10.79 12.49 -0.90
C GLY A 154 -10.16 13.71 -1.56
N GLY A 155 -10.24 13.88 -2.84
CA GLY A 155 -9.59 14.99 -3.51
C GLY A 155 -9.85 14.94 -5.00
N LYS A 156 -8.83 14.68 -5.81
CA LYS A 156 -8.94 14.57 -7.28
C LYS A 156 -9.82 13.37 -7.72
N ALA A 157 -9.88 12.31 -6.91
CA ALA A 157 -10.73 11.14 -7.15
C ALA A 157 -11.32 10.63 -5.81
N ALA A 158 -12.45 9.94 -5.88
CA ALA A 158 -13.03 9.19 -4.77
C ALA A 158 -12.49 7.75 -4.82
N TYR A 159 -12.13 7.18 -3.66
CA TYR A 159 -11.60 5.84 -3.55
C TYR A 159 -12.47 4.96 -2.63
N PRO A 160 -13.71 4.59 -3.04
CA PRO A 160 -14.56 3.72 -2.24
C PRO A 160 -13.95 2.32 -2.04
N SER A 161 -13.12 1.83 -2.96
CA SER A 161 -12.36 0.59 -2.82
C SER A 161 -11.41 0.63 -1.63
N SER A 162 -10.73 1.75 -1.38
CA SER A 162 -9.83 1.91 -0.24
C SER A 162 -10.55 1.84 1.11
N VAL A 163 -11.86 2.15 1.16
CA VAL A 163 -12.68 1.89 2.34
C VAL A 163 -12.73 0.40 2.62
N LEU A 164 -13.12 -0.41 1.62
CA LEU A 164 -13.26 -1.85 1.77
C LEU A 164 -11.94 -2.51 2.14
N MET A 165 -10.84 -2.12 1.44
CA MET A 165 -9.51 -2.70 1.60
C MET A 165 -8.87 -2.43 2.96
N ASN A 166 -9.28 -1.38 3.66
CA ASN A 166 -8.83 -1.10 5.03
C ASN A 166 -9.78 -1.70 6.08
N VAL A 167 -11.09 -1.53 5.88
CA VAL A 167 -12.09 -1.85 6.91
C VAL A 167 -12.33 -3.35 7.03
N ILE A 168 -12.46 -4.06 5.90
CA ILE A 168 -12.83 -5.48 5.93
C ILE A 168 -11.75 -6.36 6.58
N PRO A 169 -10.44 -6.22 6.29
CA PRO A 169 -9.40 -6.96 7.01
C PRO A 169 -9.42 -6.69 8.52
N ALA A 170 -9.61 -5.42 8.93
CA ALA A 170 -9.72 -5.06 10.34
C ALA A 170 -10.92 -5.75 11.01
N GLN A 171 -12.08 -5.79 10.35
CA GLN A 171 -13.25 -6.53 10.85
C GLN A 171 -13.01 -8.03 10.93
N VAL A 172 -12.41 -8.63 9.90
CA VAL A 172 -12.10 -10.06 9.87
C VAL A 172 -11.11 -10.43 10.98
N ALA A 173 -10.16 -9.53 11.30
CA ALA A 173 -9.24 -9.67 12.43
C ALA A 173 -9.96 -9.57 13.79
N GLY A 174 -11.16 -8.99 13.83
CA GLY A 174 -11.98 -8.83 15.04
C GLY A 174 -11.76 -7.51 15.76
N VAL A 175 -11.28 -6.47 15.08
CA VAL A 175 -11.15 -5.11 15.64
C VAL A 175 -12.54 -4.57 15.99
N PRO A 176 -12.81 -4.23 17.28
CA PRO A 176 -14.14 -3.80 17.69
C PRO A 176 -14.48 -2.37 17.32
N GLU A 177 -13.48 -1.50 17.20
CA GLU A 177 -13.68 -0.08 16.90
C GLU A 177 -12.87 0.33 15.65
N ILE A 178 -13.57 0.69 14.58
CA ILE A 178 -12.96 1.16 13.34
C ILE A 178 -13.49 2.55 13.06
N VAL A 179 -12.60 3.53 13.04
CA VAL A 179 -12.89 4.93 12.74
C VAL A 179 -12.34 5.31 11.38
N MET A 180 -13.11 5.97 10.57
CA MET A 180 -12.69 6.46 9.26
C MET A 180 -12.55 7.99 9.28
N VAL A 181 -11.46 8.49 8.69
CA VAL A 181 -11.27 9.91 8.39
C VAL A 181 -11.13 10.08 6.87
N THR A 182 -11.77 11.11 6.34
CA THR A 182 -11.68 11.48 4.92
C THR A 182 -11.87 12.98 4.80
N PRO A 183 -11.13 13.66 3.91
CA PRO A 183 -11.30 15.09 3.74
C PRO A 183 -12.72 15.43 3.23
N PRO A 184 -13.24 16.64 3.55
CA PRO A 184 -14.46 17.13 2.96
C PRO A 184 -14.32 17.26 1.44
N ALA A 185 -15.46 17.28 0.73
CA ALA A 185 -15.49 17.41 -0.72
C ALA A 185 -14.81 18.72 -1.19
N THR A 186 -14.13 18.64 -2.34
CA THR A 186 -13.45 19.79 -2.92
C THR A 186 -14.43 20.92 -3.29
N GLY A 187 -13.97 22.17 -3.25
CA GLY A 187 -14.78 23.34 -3.63
C GLY A 187 -15.51 24.00 -2.48
N GLY A 188 -15.09 23.81 -1.23
CA GLY A 188 -15.64 24.49 -0.04
C GLY A 188 -16.97 23.91 0.43
N LYS A 189 -17.33 22.70 0.01
CA LYS A 189 -18.50 21.97 0.49
C LYS A 189 -18.11 21.16 1.73
N ASP A 190 -18.97 21.19 2.74
CA ASP A 190 -18.78 20.47 4.01
C ASP A 190 -19.12 18.97 3.93
N GLY A 191 -19.69 18.51 2.80
CA GLY A 191 -20.06 17.12 2.57
C GLY A 191 -18.86 16.22 2.24
N ILE A 192 -19.07 14.91 2.33
CA ILE A 192 -18.16 13.87 1.86
C ILE A 192 -18.75 13.29 0.57
N ASN A 193 -17.88 12.77 -0.31
CA ASN A 193 -18.33 12.10 -1.52
C ASN A 193 -19.29 10.94 -1.19
N PRO A 194 -20.50 10.88 -1.75
CA PRO A 194 -21.49 9.87 -1.41
C PRO A 194 -21.05 8.43 -1.70
N TYR A 195 -20.22 8.20 -2.72
CA TYR A 195 -19.67 6.87 -3.00
C TYR A 195 -18.75 6.36 -1.86
N ILE A 196 -18.01 7.26 -1.19
CA ILE A 196 -17.19 6.92 -0.01
C ILE A 196 -18.10 6.60 1.18
N LEU A 197 -19.15 7.39 1.41
CA LEU A 197 -20.08 7.17 2.51
C LEU A 197 -20.85 5.85 2.37
N VAL A 198 -21.33 5.56 1.15
CA VAL A 198 -22.00 4.27 0.87
C VAL A 198 -21.06 3.10 1.05
N ALA A 199 -19.81 3.18 0.56
CA ALA A 199 -18.82 2.13 0.79
C ALA A 199 -18.52 1.93 2.28
N ALA A 200 -18.46 3.03 3.06
CA ALA A 200 -18.27 2.96 4.52
C ALA A 200 -19.47 2.31 5.22
N ALA A 201 -20.69 2.65 4.81
CA ALA A 201 -21.91 2.04 5.35
C ALA A 201 -21.99 0.54 5.04
N GLU A 202 -21.71 0.14 3.78
CA GLU A 202 -21.68 -1.26 3.35
C GLU A 202 -20.56 -2.06 4.05
N ALA A 203 -19.43 -1.40 4.34
CA ALA A 203 -18.36 -1.97 5.15
C ALA A 203 -18.66 -1.94 6.66
N GLY A 204 -19.77 -1.33 7.11
CA GLY A 204 -20.18 -1.29 8.51
C GLY A 204 -19.40 -0.31 9.38
N VAL A 205 -18.82 0.74 8.81
CA VAL A 205 -18.18 1.82 9.57
C VAL A 205 -19.25 2.76 10.14
N THR A 206 -19.23 2.95 11.45
CA THR A 206 -20.22 3.80 12.15
C THR A 206 -19.64 5.09 12.71
N GLU A 207 -18.34 5.26 12.64
CA GLU A 207 -17.63 6.43 13.15
C GLU A 207 -16.78 7.04 12.04
N ILE A 208 -17.27 8.12 11.44
CA ILE A 208 -16.66 8.77 10.28
C ILE A 208 -16.49 10.25 10.58
N TYR A 209 -15.29 10.79 10.31
CA TYR A 209 -14.99 12.20 10.46
C TYR A 209 -14.55 12.83 9.14
N ARG A 210 -15.05 14.04 8.87
CA ARG A 210 -14.71 14.84 7.70
C ARG A 210 -13.49 15.72 7.93
N VAL A 211 -12.36 15.04 8.07
CA VAL A 211 -11.04 15.66 8.21
C VAL A 211 -10.02 14.92 7.35
N GLY A 212 -9.13 15.65 6.70
CA GLY A 212 -8.10 15.11 5.82
C GLY A 212 -6.68 15.51 6.25
N GLY A 213 -5.70 15.21 5.39
CA GLY A 213 -4.34 15.68 5.54
C GLY A 213 -3.60 15.24 6.81
N ALA A 214 -2.50 15.94 7.10
CA ALA A 214 -1.67 15.67 8.27
C ALA A 214 -2.41 15.88 9.59
N GLN A 215 -3.37 16.79 9.63
CA GLN A 215 -4.17 17.08 10.83
C GLN A 215 -5.08 15.90 11.21
N ALA A 216 -5.63 15.17 10.24
CA ALA A 216 -6.40 13.96 10.49
C ALA A 216 -5.54 12.84 11.08
N ILE A 217 -4.34 12.65 10.55
CA ILE A 217 -3.37 11.66 11.07
C ILE A 217 -2.96 11.98 12.51
N ALA A 218 -2.67 13.27 12.79
CA ALA A 218 -2.33 13.71 14.15
C ALA A 218 -3.51 13.54 15.12
N ALA A 219 -4.75 13.84 14.70
CA ALA A 219 -5.95 13.64 15.51
C ALA A 219 -6.18 12.15 15.83
N LEU A 220 -5.99 11.25 14.86
CA LEU A 220 -6.06 9.80 15.10
C LEU A 220 -4.96 9.31 16.04
N ALA A 221 -3.76 9.88 15.98
CA ALA A 221 -2.62 9.44 16.79
C ALA A 221 -2.72 9.88 18.24
N TYR A 222 -3.06 11.14 18.48
CA TYR A 222 -3.01 11.74 19.84
C TYR A 222 -4.38 11.95 20.48
N GLY A 223 -5.44 11.86 19.67
CA GLY A 223 -6.79 12.23 20.09
C GLY A 223 -7.02 13.73 20.09
N THR A 224 -8.28 14.10 20.11
CA THR A 224 -8.80 15.45 20.35
C THR A 224 -10.01 15.33 21.26
N GLU A 225 -10.72 16.43 21.55
CA GLU A 225 -11.96 16.37 22.33
C GLU A 225 -13.06 15.57 21.61
N THR A 226 -13.04 15.59 20.25
CA THR A 226 -14.06 14.92 19.42
C THR A 226 -13.59 13.54 18.92
N ILE A 227 -12.30 13.36 18.63
CA ILE A 227 -11.75 12.14 18.04
C ILE A 227 -10.90 11.41 19.06
N SER A 228 -11.31 10.21 19.48
CA SER A 228 -10.50 9.36 20.34
C SER A 228 -9.30 8.78 19.59
N PRO A 229 -8.12 8.64 20.24
CA PRO A 229 -6.93 8.10 19.61
C PRO A 229 -7.09 6.62 19.26
N VAL A 230 -6.26 6.15 18.31
CA VAL A 230 -6.26 4.79 17.79
C VAL A 230 -4.94 4.07 18.05
N ASP A 231 -4.96 2.74 17.98
CA ASP A 231 -3.75 1.91 18.12
C ASP A 231 -2.96 1.81 16.80
N LYS A 232 -3.62 1.95 15.65
CA LYS A 232 -3.01 1.89 14.32
C LYS A 232 -3.75 2.78 13.35
N ILE A 233 -3.00 3.38 12.42
CA ILE A 233 -3.52 4.17 11.30
C ILE A 233 -3.17 3.47 9.99
N CYS A 234 -4.19 3.16 9.19
CA CYS A 234 -4.05 2.53 7.88
C CYS A 234 -4.63 3.42 6.78
N GLY A 235 -4.19 3.18 5.55
CA GLY A 235 -4.70 3.82 4.35
C GLY A 235 -3.70 4.73 3.66
N PRO A 236 -3.76 4.79 2.31
CA PRO A 236 -2.90 5.63 1.50
C PRO A 236 -3.30 7.11 1.60
N GLY A 237 -2.37 7.99 1.28
CA GLY A 237 -2.63 9.43 1.25
C GLY A 237 -1.51 10.17 0.50
N ASN A 238 -1.69 11.49 0.33
CA ASN A 238 -0.68 12.32 -0.29
C ASN A 238 0.59 12.43 0.58
N ILE A 239 1.61 13.12 0.07
CA ILE A 239 2.90 13.27 0.75
C ILE A 239 2.77 13.81 2.19
N TYR A 240 1.83 14.72 2.47
CA TYR A 240 1.63 15.25 3.83
C TYR A 240 1.05 14.21 4.78
N VAL A 241 0.20 13.30 4.28
CA VAL A 241 -0.33 12.16 5.04
C VAL A 241 0.79 11.17 5.33
N ALA A 242 1.61 10.82 4.33
CA ALA A 242 2.75 9.93 4.51
C ALA A 242 3.77 10.48 5.52
N LEU A 243 4.11 11.77 5.42
CA LEU A 243 4.99 12.45 6.38
C LEU A 243 4.39 12.49 7.79
N ALA A 244 3.09 12.72 7.91
CA ALA A 244 2.41 12.71 9.21
C ALA A 244 2.39 11.31 9.83
N LYS A 245 2.12 10.25 9.05
CA LYS A 245 2.23 8.86 9.50
C LYS A 245 3.64 8.56 10.03
N ARG A 246 4.68 9.01 9.32
CA ARG A 246 6.07 8.86 9.76
C ARG A 246 6.34 9.61 11.07
N GLU A 247 5.83 10.84 11.22
CA GLU A 247 6.04 11.69 12.40
C GLU A 247 5.37 11.11 13.66
N VAL A 248 4.20 10.47 13.51
CA VAL A 248 3.45 9.91 14.63
C VAL A 248 3.82 8.45 14.94
N TYR A 249 4.63 7.80 14.09
CA TYR A 249 5.05 6.41 14.30
C TYR A 249 5.82 6.27 15.61
N GLY A 250 5.40 5.30 16.43
CA GLY A 250 5.90 5.08 17.79
C GLY A 250 4.93 5.58 18.86
N ALA A 251 4.15 6.65 18.60
CA ALA A 251 2.97 6.98 19.42
C ALA A 251 1.77 6.12 19.01
N VAL A 252 1.65 5.85 17.72
CA VAL A 252 0.65 4.98 17.10
C VAL A 252 1.37 4.10 16.06
N ASN A 253 0.85 2.91 15.77
CA ASN A 253 1.36 2.10 14.67
C ASN A 253 0.78 2.57 13.32
N ILE A 254 1.46 2.27 12.23
CA ILE A 254 1.01 2.55 10.86
C ILE A 254 1.09 1.28 10.00
N ASP A 255 0.38 1.25 8.87
CA ASP A 255 0.53 0.21 7.84
C ASP A 255 1.88 0.33 7.12
N SER A 256 2.02 1.34 6.26
CA SER A 256 3.22 1.60 5.48
C SER A 256 3.35 3.09 5.17
N LEU A 257 4.50 3.47 4.64
CA LEU A 257 4.71 4.77 3.99
C LEU A 257 4.53 4.57 2.49
N ALA A 258 3.39 5.02 1.96
CA ALA A 258 3.11 4.93 0.54
C ALA A 258 3.98 5.90 -0.27
N GLY A 259 4.61 5.39 -1.32
CA GLY A 259 5.22 6.14 -2.40
C GLY A 259 4.29 6.23 -3.61
N PRO A 260 4.78 6.74 -4.74
CA PRO A 260 4.06 6.68 -6.01
C PRO A 260 3.75 5.24 -6.41
N SER A 261 2.64 5.05 -7.11
CA SER A 261 2.20 3.73 -7.57
C SER A 261 3.12 3.16 -8.66
N GLU A 262 3.29 1.84 -8.66
CA GLU A 262 4.23 1.15 -9.56
C GLU A 262 3.58 -0.09 -10.18
N ILE A 263 3.76 -0.28 -11.49
CA ILE A 263 3.51 -1.55 -12.17
C ILE A 263 4.76 -2.01 -12.92
N ALA A 264 5.05 -3.30 -12.83
CA ALA A 264 5.98 -3.97 -13.72
C ALA A 264 5.28 -5.14 -14.40
N VAL A 265 5.43 -5.25 -15.70
CA VAL A 265 4.92 -6.38 -16.48
C VAL A 265 6.10 -7.20 -16.98
N LEU A 266 6.14 -8.49 -16.66
CA LEU A 266 7.09 -9.46 -17.24
C LEU A 266 6.36 -10.24 -18.34
N ALA A 267 6.77 -10.07 -19.59
CA ALA A 267 6.07 -10.67 -20.73
C ALA A 267 7.03 -11.31 -21.72
N ASP A 268 6.61 -12.43 -22.33
CA ASP A 268 7.29 -13.04 -23.48
C ASP A 268 6.66 -12.63 -24.83
N GLU A 269 7.14 -13.19 -25.92
CA GLU A 269 6.70 -12.85 -27.28
C GLU A 269 5.25 -13.23 -27.60
N HIS A 270 4.59 -14.03 -26.76
CA HIS A 270 3.21 -14.48 -26.97
C HIS A 270 2.17 -13.51 -26.39
N ALA A 271 2.62 -12.53 -25.59
CA ALA A 271 1.74 -11.55 -24.96
C ALA A 271 1.15 -10.54 -25.98
N ASP A 272 -0.06 -10.08 -25.72
CA ASP A 272 -0.74 -9.07 -26.52
C ASP A 272 -0.26 -7.66 -26.10
N ALA A 273 0.34 -6.95 -27.06
CA ALA A 273 0.87 -5.60 -26.83
C ALA A 273 -0.23 -4.60 -26.42
N SER A 274 -1.47 -4.78 -26.87
CA SER A 274 -2.57 -3.88 -26.55
C SER A 274 -3.04 -4.04 -25.10
N TYR A 275 -3.00 -5.25 -24.57
CA TYR A 275 -3.32 -5.51 -23.15
C TYR A 275 -2.24 -4.92 -22.25
N ILE A 276 -0.97 -5.24 -22.52
CA ILE A 276 0.15 -4.70 -21.72
C ILE A 276 0.14 -3.17 -21.73
N ALA A 277 -0.09 -2.53 -22.88
CA ALA A 277 -0.16 -1.08 -22.96
C ALA A 277 -1.31 -0.50 -22.11
N ALA A 278 -2.47 -1.16 -22.08
CA ALA A 278 -3.59 -0.76 -21.25
C ALA A 278 -3.25 -0.88 -19.76
N ASP A 279 -2.60 -1.98 -19.34
CA ASP A 279 -2.21 -2.22 -17.96
C ASP A 279 -1.11 -1.24 -17.49
N LEU A 280 -0.13 -0.91 -18.33
CA LEU A 280 0.86 0.14 -18.03
C LEU A 280 0.21 1.52 -17.88
N LEU A 281 -0.81 1.83 -18.70
CA LEU A 281 -1.49 3.11 -18.67
C LEU A 281 -2.49 3.21 -17.51
N SER A 282 -3.10 2.11 -17.04
CA SER A 282 -3.94 2.11 -15.83
C SER A 282 -3.17 2.61 -14.63
N GLN A 283 -1.89 2.23 -14.51
CA GLN A 283 -1.02 2.71 -13.45
C GLN A 283 -0.52 4.13 -13.70
N ALA A 284 -0.12 4.45 -14.93
CA ALA A 284 0.43 5.75 -15.28
C ALA A 284 -0.56 6.92 -15.06
N GLU A 285 -1.88 6.67 -15.14
CA GLU A 285 -2.89 7.71 -14.92
C GLU A 285 -3.13 8.07 -13.44
N HIS A 286 -2.55 7.30 -12.49
CA HIS A 286 -2.71 7.54 -11.05
C HIS A 286 -2.04 8.83 -10.62
N ASP A 287 -0.77 9.04 -11.01
CA ASP A 287 0.04 10.19 -10.60
C ASP A 287 1.18 10.44 -11.61
N GLU A 288 1.65 11.68 -11.69
CA GLU A 288 2.77 12.08 -12.56
C GLU A 288 4.09 11.37 -12.21
N MET A 289 4.21 10.85 -10.99
CA MET A 289 5.38 10.09 -10.50
C MET A 289 5.17 8.57 -10.55
N ALA A 290 4.03 8.09 -11.00
CA ALA A 290 3.77 6.65 -11.14
C ALA A 290 4.78 6.00 -12.10
N SER A 291 5.16 4.75 -11.82
CA SER A 291 6.12 3.99 -12.64
C SER A 291 5.42 2.86 -13.38
N ALA A 292 5.60 2.81 -14.70
CA ALA A 292 5.02 1.79 -15.57
C ALA A 292 6.12 1.15 -16.43
N ILE A 293 6.52 -0.09 -16.12
CA ILE A 293 7.69 -0.75 -16.68
C ILE A 293 7.30 -2.09 -17.32
N LEU A 294 7.66 -2.27 -18.60
CA LEU A 294 7.66 -3.58 -19.25
C LEU A 294 9.06 -4.18 -19.20
N VAL A 295 9.16 -5.45 -18.84
CA VAL A 295 10.37 -6.27 -18.93
C VAL A 295 10.11 -7.44 -19.87
N THR A 296 10.88 -7.58 -20.95
CA THR A 296 10.64 -8.61 -21.97
C THR A 296 11.93 -9.04 -22.67
N PRO A 297 12.11 -10.33 -23.01
CA PRO A 297 13.20 -10.75 -23.89
C PRO A 297 12.90 -10.46 -25.38
N SER A 298 11.69 -10.05 -25.72
CA SER A 298 11.27 -9.81 -27.10
C SER A 298 11.37 -8.33 -27.48
N GLN A 299 12.40 -7.96 -28.22
CA GLN A 299 12.54 -6.61 -28.80
C GLN A 299 11.28 -6.20 -29.60
N LYS A 300 10.72 -7.16 -30.37
CA LYS A 300 9.53 -6.93 -31.18
C LYS A 300 8.31 -6.58 -30.33
N LEU A 301 8.09 -7.32 -29.23
CA LEU A 301 6.99 -7.02 -28.29
C LEU A 301 7.22 -5.66 -27.64
N GLY A 302 8.44 -5.37 -27.18
CA GLY A 302 8.76 -4.10 -26.55
C GLY A 302 8.46 -2.91 -27.45
N GLU A 303 8.83 -2.97 -28.73
CA GLU A 303 8.52 -1.92 -29.72
C GLU A 303 7.01 -1.80 -29.98
N ALA A 304 6.30 -2.93 -30.08
CA ALA A 304 4.85 -2.95 -30.27
C ALA A 304 4.11 -2.33 -29.07
N VAL A 305 4.52 -2.67 -27.83
CA VAL A 305 3.93 -2.08 -26.62
C VAL A 305 4.21 -0.59 -26.54
N ALA A 306 5.44 -0.14 -26.84
CA ALA A 306 5.77 1.28 -26.85
C ALA A 306 4.88 2.07 -27.86
N ALA A 307 4.63 1.51 -29.03
CA ALA A 307 3.74 2.11 -30.02
C ALA A 307 2.26 2.12 -29.56
N GLU A 308 1.83 1.04 -28.90
CA GLU A 308 0.47 0.90 -28.35
C GLU A 308 0.22 1.84 -27.18
N VAL A 309 1.19 2.04 -26.29
CA VAL A 309 1.12 3.04 -25.21
C VAL A 309 0.87 4.43 -25.78
N GLU A 310 1.64 4.84 -26.80
CA GLU A 310 1.45 6.14 -27.46
C GLU A 310 0.03 6.28 -28.07
N ARG A 311 -0.45 5.22 -28.71
CA ARG A 311 -1.79 5.22 -29.33
C ARG A 311 -2.91 5.32 -28.30
N GLN A 312 -2.86 4.50 -27.23
CA GLN A 312 -3.92 4.42 -26.22
C GLN A 312 -3.91 5.65 -25.30
N LEU A 313 -2.76 6.21 -25.01
CA LEU A 313 -2.61 7.39 -24.16
C LEU A 313 -3.43 8.58 -24.67
N GLU A 314 -3.54 8.76 -26.00
CA GLU A 314 -4.34 9.83 -26.60
C GLU A 314 -5.85 9.66 -26.34
N LEU A 315 -6.30 8.48 -25.93
CA LEU A 315 -7.71 8.19 -25.64
C LEU A 315 -8.09 8.44 -24.16
N LEU A 316 -7.09 8.65 -23.29
CA LEU A 316 -7.33 8.75 -21.84
C LEU A 316 -7.81 10.15 -21.46
N PRO A 317 -8.85 10.27 -20.61
CA PRO A 317 -9.27 11.55 -20.03
C PRO A 317 -8.17 12.23 -19.21
N ARG A 318 -7.30 11.44 -18.53
CA ARG A 318 -6.18 11.92 -17.70
C ARG A 318 -4.83 11.83 -18.42
N ARG A 319 -4.83 11.98 -19.75
CA ARG A 319 -3.63 11.79 -20.58
C ARG A 319 -2.43 12.61 -20.13
N ASP A 320 -2.62 13.83 -19.64
CA ASP A 320 -1.50 14.71 -19.26
C ASP A 320 -0.75 14.18 -18.05
N ILE A 321 -1.44 13.56 -17.09
CA ILE A 321 -0.87 12.87 -15.93
C ILE A 321 -0.13 11.61 -16.42
N ALA A 322 -0.82 10.76 -17.18
CA ALA A 322 -0.24 9.52 -17.70
C ALA A 322 0.98 9.81 -18.62
N ARG A 323 0.95 10.90 -19.40
CA ARG A 323 2.08 11.35 -20.22
C ARG A 323 3.29 11.71 -19.36
N ALA A 324 3.09 12.51 -18.32
CA ALA A 324 4.18 12.90 -17.41
C ALA A 324 4.82 11.68 -16.71
N SER A 325 4.00 10.72 -16.28
CA SER A 325 4.43 9.45 -15.73
C SER A 325 5.27 8.64 -16.72
N VAL A 326 4.72 8.37 -17.91
CA VAL A 326 5.38 7.57 -18.95
C VAL A 326 6.70 8.21 -19.40
N ASP A 327 6.74 9.54 -19.63
CA ASP A 327 7.93 10.25 -20.09
C ASP A 327 9.06 10.23 -19.04
N SER A 328 8.72 10.25 -17.75
CA SER A 328 9.67 10.37 -16.65
C SER A 328 10.09 9.02 -16.06
N TYR A 329 9.13 8.14 -15.85
CA TYR A 329 9.28 6.89 -15.08
C TYR A 329 8.87 5.63 -15.86
N GLY A 330 8.28 5.77 -17.06
CA GLY A 330 7.96 4.65 -17.93
C GLY A 330 9.21 4.11 -18.65
N ALA A 331 9.27 2.78 -18.84
CA ALA A 331 10.33 2.14 -19.60
C ALA A 331 9.91 0.78 -20.17
N VAL A 332 10.47 0.42 -21.32
CA VAL A 332 10.51 -0.94 -21.84
C VAL A 332 11.95 -1.44 -21.71
N ILE A 333 12.14 -2.45 -20.86
CA ILE A 333 13.43 -3.06 -20.59
C ILE A 333 13.54 -4.35 -21.42
N VAL A 334 14.46 -4.36 -22.38
CA VAL A 334 14.72 -5.55 -23.18
C VAL A 334 15.87 -6.35 -22.55
N THR A 335 15.59 -7.61 -22.27
CA THR A 335 16.53 -8.56 -21.64
C THR A 335 17.05 -9.60 -22.63
N GLU A 336 18.14 -10.28 -22.32
CA GLU A 336 18.68 -11.36 -23.15
C GLU A 336 17.87 -12.66 -23.03
N SER A 337 17.13 -12.82 -21.92
CA SER A 337 16.31 -13.99 -21.62
C SER A 337 15.23 -13.68 -20.60
N LEU A 338 14.23 -14.55 -20.49
CA LEU A 338 13.21 -14.48 -19.45
C LEU A 338 13.82 -14.58 -18.05
N ARG A 339 14.90 -15.35 -17.87
CA ARG A 339 15.64 -15.45 -16.62
C ARG A 339 16.23 -14.10 -16.19
N GLU A 340 16.89 -13.39 -17.09
CA GLU A 340 17.37 -12.02 -16.81
C GLU A 340 16.20 -11.09 -16.49
N GLY A 341 15.05 -11.28 -17.17
CA GLY A 341 13.82 -10.55 -16.86
C GLY A 341 13.37 -10.76 -15.41
N ILE A 342 13.38 -11.98 -14.92
CA ILE A 342 13.06 -12.31 -13.52
C ILE A 342 14.05 -11.65 -12.55
N GLU A 343 15.34 -11.64 -12.86
CA GLU A 343 16.36 -10.95 -12.08
C GLU A 343 16.13 -9.43 -12.04
N VAL A 344 15.70 -8.84 -13.15
CA VAL A 344 15.30 -7.42 -13.22
C VAL A 344 14.09 -7.16 -12.33
N ILE A 345 13.03 -7.97 -12.43
CA ILE A 345 11.82 -7.85 -11.60
C ILE A 345 12.16 -7.93 -10.11
N ASN A 346 12.96 -8.92 -9.70
CA ASN A 346 13.35 -9.06 -8.30
C ASN A 346 14.17 -7.86 -7.79
N ARG A 347 14.96 -7.19 -8.65
CA ARG A 347 15.65 -5.93 -8.30
C ARG A 347 14.67 -4.74 -8.26
N LEU A 348 13.69 -4.70 -9.15
CA LEU A 348 12.64 -3.68 -9.14
C LEU A 348 11.79 -3.78 -7.87
N ALA A 349 11.49 -4.99 -7.41
CA ALA A 349 10.58 -5.23 -6.29
C ALA A 349 9.31 -4.35 -6.41
N PRO A 350 8.53 -4.50 -7.50
CA PRO A 350 7.43 -3.60 -7.83
C PRO A 350 6.25 -3.77 -6.87
N GLU A 351 5.43 -2.74 -6.79
CA GLU A 351 4.13 -2.81 -6.13
C GLU A 351 3.24 -3.87 -6.80
N HIS A 352 2.92 -3.67 -8.08
CA HIS A 352 2.16 -4.62 -8.89
C HIS A 352 3.10 -5.31 -9.88
N LEU A 353 3.05 -6.64 -9.93
CA LEU A 353 3.75 -7.45 -10.92
C LEU A 353 2.75 -8.27 -11.72
N GLU A 354 2.69 -8.02 -13.02
CA GLU A 354 1.99 -8.90 -13.96
C GLU A 354 2.97 -9.83 -14.67
N ILE A 355 2.65 -11.12 -14.73
CA ILE A 355 3.41 -12.13 -15.46
C ILE A 355 2.56 -12.61 -16.63
N VAL A 356 2.83 -12.09 -17.81
CA VAL A 356 2.08 -12.35 -19.05
C VAL A 356 2.96 -13.14 -20.00
N THR A 357 3.17 -14.38 -19.66
CA THR A 357 3.97 -15.36 -20.42
C THR A 357 3.11 -16.58 -20.79
N GLU A 358 3.60 -17.44 -21.68
CA GLU A 358 2.89 -18.67 -22.06
C GLU A 358 2.60 -19.56 -20.83
N GLU A 359 3.56 -19.68 -19.90
CA GLU A 359 3.42 -20.48 -18.68
C GLU A 359 3.74 -19.67 -17.40
N PRO A 360 2.88 -18.74 -16.95
CA PRO A 360 3.17 -17.87 -15.81
C PRO A 360 3.36 -18.63 -14.50
N MET A 361 2.66 -19.76 -14.31
CA MET A 361 2.81 -20.61 -13.12
C MET A 361 4.18 -21.27 -12.98
N ALA A 362 4.92 -21.46 -14.07
CA ALA A 362 6.29 -21.99 -14.03
C ALA A 362 7.32 -20.96 -13.52
N ILE A 363 6.94 -19.67 -13.53
CA ILE A 363 7.83 -18.56 -13.19
C ILE A 363 7.58 -18.05 -11.78
N VAL A 364 6.34 -18.08 -11.29
CA VAL A 364 5.93 -17.44 -10.03
C VAL A 364 6.79 -17.84 -8.83
N GLY A 365 7.27 -19.07 -8.78
CA GLY A 365 8.18 -19.56 -7.72
C GLY A 365 9.58 -18.95 -7.73
N GLN A 366 9.96 -18.19 -8.76
CA GLN A 366 11.25 -17.52 -8.90
C GLN A 366 11.16 -16.01 -8.57
N ILE A 367 9.93 -15.52 -8.33
CA ILE A 367 9.70 -14.14 -7.92
C ILE A 367 9.88 -14.05 -6.40
N GLU A 368 10.86 -13.27 -5.99
CA GLU A 368 11.20 -13.06 -4.58
C GLU A 368 10.58 -11.79 -4.02
N ASN A 369 10.44 -10.77 -4.87
CA ASN A 369 10.07 -9.42 -4.45
C ASN A 369 8.99 -8.84 -5.37
N ALA A 370 7.74 -8.85 -4.91
CA ALA A 370 6.62 -8.13 -5.50
C ALA A 370 5.54 -7.91 -4.44
N GLY A 371 4.84 -6.79 -4.51
CA GLY A 371 3.74 -6.50 -3.59
C GLY A 371 2.53 -7.39 -3.88
N ALA A 372 2.06 -7.41 -5.13
CA ALA A 372 1.05 -8.33 -5.64
C ALA A 372 1.51 -8.95 -6.96
N ILE A 373 1.12 -10.21 -7.22
CA ILE A 373 1.49 -10.95 -8.44
C ILE A 373 0.23 -11.37 -9.18
N PHE A 374 0.12 -10.94 -10.42
CA PHE A 374 -0.98 -11.20 -11.33
C PHE A 374 -0.52 -12.15 -12.44
N LEU A 375 -1.26 -13.22 -12.70
CA LEU A 375 -0.83 -14.29 -13.57
C LEU A 375 -1.72 -14.41 -14.80
N GLY A 376 -1.11 -14.27 -15.97
CA GLY A 376 -1.75 -14.45 -17.27
C GLY A 376 -2.52 -13.22 -17.76
N PRO A 377 -3.00 -13.27 -19.01
CA PRO A 377 -3.49 -12.08 -19.74
C PRO A 377 -4.85 -11.53 -19.29
N TYR A 378 -5.53 -12.22 -18.37
CA TYR A 378 -6.83 -11.80 -17.83
C TYR A 378 -6.77 -11.34 -16.38
N SER A 379 -5.57 -11.27 -15.81
CA SER A 379 -5.33 -10.86 -14.43
C SER A 379 -4.66 -9.49 -14.43
N SER A 380 -5.34 -8.48 -14.98
CA SER A 380 -4.86 -7.11 -14.97
C SER A 380 -4.96 -6.48 -13.58
N GLU A 381 -4.15 -5.46 -13.31
CA GLU A 381 -4.11 -4.73 -12.03
C GLU A 381 -5.49 -4.33 -11.52
N PRO A 382 -6.42 -3.75 -12.33
CA PRO A 382 -7.76 -3.38 -11.83
C PRO A 382 -8.59 -4.55 -11.29
N VAL A 383 -8.34 -5.78 -11.72
CA VAL A 383 -9.00 -6.97 -11.15
C VAL A 383 -8.65 -7.13 -9.68
N GLY A 384 -7.37 -6.95 -9.32
CA GLY A 384 -6.90 -6.97 -7.93
C GLY A 384 -7.38 -5.76 -7.15
N ASP A 385 -7.27 -4.59 -7.72
CA ASP A 385 -7.58 -3.33 -7.05
C ASP A 385 -9.03 -3.20 -6.64
N TYR A 386 -9.94 -3.77 -7.42
CA TYR A 386 -11.37 -3.56 -7.18
C TYR A 386 -12.14 -4.80 -6.75
N PHE A 387 -11.74 -6.01 -7.17
CA PHE A 387 -12.71 -7.10 -7.11
C PHE A 387 -12.19 -8.48 -6.67
N ALA A 388 -10.95 -8.85 -6.96
CA ALA A 388 -10.44 -10.21 -6.73
C ALA A 388 -10.39 -10.65 -5.26
N GLY A 389 -10.22 -9.68 -4.33
CA GLY A 389 -10.21 -9.95 -2.91
C GLY A 389 -8.89 -9.71 -2.17
N PRO A 390 -7.70 -9.96 -2.75
CA PRO A 390 -6.44 -9.49 -2.16
C PRO A 390 -6.43 -7.99 -1.94
N ASN A 391 -5.63 -7.53 -0.97
CA ASN A 391 -5.57 -6.11 -0.63
C ASN A 391 -4.78 -5.30 -1.65
N HIS A 392 -5.28 -4.13 -2.01
CA HIS A 392 -4.62 -3.19 -2.91
C HIS A 392 -3.73 -2.16 -2.19
N ILE A 393 -3.67 -2.18 -0.86
CA ILE A 393 -2.72 -1.37 -0.10
C ILE A 393 -1.43 -2.19 -0.01
N ILE A 394 -0.58 -1.95 -0.97
CA ILE A 394 0.56 -2.78 -1.33
C ILE A 394 1.85 -1.99 -1.09
N PRO A 395 2.98 -2.64 -0.73
CA PRO A 395 4.24 -1.94 -0.54
C PRO A 395 4.75 -1.34 -1.85
N THR A 396 5.02 -0.04 -1.85
CA THR A 396 5.56 0.76 -2.96
C THR A 396 7.05 1.03 -2.80
N ASN A 397 7.66 1.67 -3.79
CA ASN A 397 9.03 2.17 -3.74
C ASN A 397 10.08 1.10 -3.37
N GLY A 398 9.87 -0.14 -3.88
CA GLY A 398 10.75 -1.28 -3.64
C GLY A 398 10.71 -1.84 -2.23
N THR A 399 9.76 -1.43 -1.39
CA THR A 399 9.61 -1.96 -0.03
C THR A 399 9.04 -3.38 -0.02
N ALA A 400 8.54 -3.90 -1.15
CA ALA A 400 8.14 -5.30 -1.31
C ALA A 400 9.27 -6.31 -0.99
N ARG A 401 10.53 -5.85 -0.90
CA ARG A 401 11.67 -6.66 -0.42
C ARG A 401 11.57 -7.03 1.07
N PHE A 402 10.76 -6.33 1.87
CA PHE A 402 10.64 -6.54 3.32
C PHE A 402 9.27 -6.23 3.89
N ALA A 403 8.35 -5.70 3.09
CA ALA A 403 6.98 -5.39 3.49
C ALA A 403 5.98 -6.23 2.69
N SER A 404 4.78 -6.37 3.22
CA SER A 404 3.67 -7.11 2.62
C SER A 404 2.48 -6.18 2.37
N PRO A 405 1.52 -6.59 1.52
CA PRO A 405 0.20 -5.95 1.47
C PRO A 405 -0.46 -5.93 2.85
N VAL A 406 -1.34 -4.97 3.06
CA VAL A 406 -2.15 -4.94 4.30
C VAL A 406 -2.94 -6.23 4.43
N ASP A 407 -2.78 -6.89 5.57
CA ASP A 407 -3.43 -8.16 5.87
C ASP A 407 -3.94 -8.21 7.32
N LEU A 408 -4.37 -9.41 7.79
CA LEU A 408 -4.85 -9.56 9.15
C LEU A 408 -3.78 -9.33 10.22
N ASP A 409 -2.51 -9.60 9.92
CA ASP A 409 -1.41 -9.41 10.87
C ASP A 409 -1.22 -7.92 11.21
N ASP A 410 -1.69 -7.00 10.34
CA ASP A 410 -1.71 -5.56 10.60
C ASP A 410 -2.66 -5.15 11.73
N PHE A 411 -3.70 -5.93 11.96
CA PHE A 411 -4.80 -5.62 12.88
C PHE A 411 -4.82 -6.46 14.14
N ILE A 412 -3.80 -7.30 14.34
CA ILE A 412 -3.62 -8.14 15.52
C ILE A 412 -2.31 -7.84 16.22
N LYS A 413 -2.25 -8.21 17.51
CA LYS A 413 -1.01 -8.24 18.29
C LYS A 413 -0.82 -9.61 18.90
N LYS A 414 0.44 -9.99 19.09
CA LYS A 414 0.88 -11.29 19.58
C LYS A 414 1.63 -11.11 20.90
N SER A 415 1.23 -11.85 21.93
CA SER A 415 1.92 -11.87 23.22
C SER A 415 2.44 -13.27 23.49
N SER A 416 3.70 -13.40 23.91
CA SER A 416 4.23 -14.67 24.38
C SER A 416 3.55 -15.08 25.69
N LEU A 417 3.12 -16.34 25.77
CA LEU A 417 2.61 -16.97 26.97
C LEU A 417 3.69 -17.91 27.50
N ILE A 418 4.10 -17.67 28.74
CA ILE A 418 5.11 -18.48 29.42
C ILE A 418 4.53 -18.89 30.78
N TYR A 419 4.31 -20.18 30.94
CA TYR A 419 4.10 -20.81 32.22
C TYR A 419 5.23 -21.82 32.45
N TYR A 420 6.12 -21.51 33.37
CA TYR A 420 7.27 -22.35 33.68
C TYR A 420 6.95 -23.19 34.95
N SER A 421 7.02 -24.51 34.85
CA SER A 421 6.72 -25.37 35.97
C SER A 421 7.78 -25.28 37.06
N LYS A 422 7.43 -25.68 38.30
CA LYS A 422 8.39 -25.79 39.39
C LYS A 422 9.53 -26.75 39.03
N GLU A 423 9.18 -27.90 38.47
CA GLU A 423 10.16 -28.92 38.05
C GLU A 423 11.16 -28.36 37.02
N ALA A 424 10.69 -27.63 36.00
CA ALA A 424 11.54 -26.97 35.02
C ALA A 424 12.44 -25.92 35.70
N LEU A 425 11.93 -25.11 36.61
CA LEU A 425 12.70 -24.10 37.31
C LEU A 425 13.82 -24.73 38.20
N LEU A 426 13.52 -25.81 38.88
CA LEU A 426 14.51 -26.54 39.71
C LEU A 426 15.61 -27.16 38.84
N ARG A 427 15.27 -27.62 37.64
CA ARG A 427 16.23 -28.19 36.67
C ARG A 427 17.12 -27.12 36.07
N ASP A 428 16.53 -26.00 35.62
CA ASP A 428 17.20 -25.03 34.74
C ASP A 428 17.69 -23.76 35.45
N GLY A 429 17.30 -23.57 36.71
CA GLY A 429 17.51 -22.34 37.48
C GLY A 429 18.97 -21.90 37.58
N GLU A 430 19.89 -22.85 37.78
CA GLU A 430 21.33 -22.54 37.84
C GLU A 430 21.85 -21.98 36.49
N GLN A 431 21.39 -22.54 35.39
CA GLN A 431 21.76 -22.07 34.06
C GLN A 431 21.21 -20.66 33.75
N ILE A 432 19.96 -20.39 34.19
CA ILE A 432 19.33 -19.07 34.06
C ILE A 432 20.11 -18.03 34.87
N MET A 433 20.47 -18.36 36.10
CA MET A 433 21.26 -17.46 36.94
C MET A 433 22.65 -17.17 36.38
N GLU A 434 23.32 -18.22 35.85
CA GLU A 434 24.64 -18.03 35.20
C GLU A 434 24.58 -17.08 34.04
N LEU A 435 23.59 -17.22 33.12
CA LEU A 435 23.41 -16.29 32.02
C LEU A 435 23.16 -14.86 32.51
N ALA A 436 22.27 -14.67 33.47
CA ALA A 436 21.96 -13.35 34.01
C ALA A 436 23.20 -12.67 34.63
N ARG A 437 24.02 -13.43 35.38
CA ARG A 437 25.26 -12.94 35.99
C ARG A 437 26.31 -12.57 34.95
N ARG A 438 26.43 -13.35 33.86
CA ARG A 438 27.35 -13.01 32.74
C ARG A 438 26.97 -11.71 32.03
N GLU A 439 25.68 -11.38 32.00
CA GLU A 439 25.18 -10.11 31.50
C GLU A 439 25.31 -8.97 32.54
N GLY A 440 25.79 -9.28 33.78
CA GLY A 440 25.90 -8.29 34.87
C GLY A 440 24.57 -7.96 35.54
N LEU A 441 23.54 -8.80 35.33
CA LEU A 441 22.17 -8.57 35.83
C LEU A 441 21.87 -9.37 37.06
N GLU A 442 22.52 -9.03 38.22
CA GLU A 442 22.37 -9.77 39.49
C GLU A 442 20.90 -9.79 39.99
N GLY A 443 20.12 -8.74 39.75
CA GLY A 443 18.70 -8.75 40.10
C GLY A 443 17.89 -9.83 39.37
N HIS A 444 18.28 -10.17 38.12
CA HIS A 444 17.65 -11.27 37.34
C HIS A 444 18.05 -12.63 37.97
N ALA A 445 19.34 -12.82 38.34
CA ALA A 445 19.81 -14.03 38.99
C ALA A 445 19.10 -14.21 40.34
N ARG A 446 19.02 -13.17 41.18
CA ARG A 446 18.31 -13.20 42.47
C ARG A 446 16.82 -13.55 42.35
N ALA A 447 16.16 -13.12 41.29
CA ALA A 447 14.75 -13.49 41.05
C ALA A 447 14.55 -15.01 40.89
N ILE A 448 15.54 -15.72 40.38
CA ILE A 448 15.51 -17.19 40.27
C ILE A 448 15.98 -17.80 41.60
N GLU A 449 17.10 -17.34 42.16
CA GLU A 449 17.74 -17.86 43.36
C GLU A 449 16.79 -17.93 44.55
N ILE A 450 16.04 -16.88 44.79
CA ILE A 450 15.07 -16.84 45.92
C ILE A 450 13.97 -17.90 45.81
N ARG A 451 13.59 -18.26 44.56
CA ARG A 451 12.61 -19.33 44.33
C ARG A 451 13.22 -20.72 44.59
N LEU A 452 14.51 -20.91 44.24
CA LEU A 452 15.22 -22.16 44.50
C LEU A 452 15.50 -22.34 46.01
N GLU A 453 15.80 -21.26 46.74
CA GLU A 453 16.03 -21.26 48.17
C GLU A 453 14.78 -21.68 48.98
N GLN A 454 13.60 -21.24 48.55
CA GLN A 454 12.32 -21.56 49.19
C GLN A 454 11.85 -23.02 48.98
N GLU A 455 12.43 -23.69 47.98
CA GLU A 455 12.05 -25.05 47.62
C GLU A 455 13.08 -26.11 48.06
N ARG A 456 14.22 -25.66 48.62
CA ARG A 456 15.21 -26.48 49.31
C ARG A 456 14.81 -26.64 50.80
#